data_697def98c528b6ce902689f83768633d
#
_entry.id   697def98c528b6ce902689f83768633d
#
_cell.length_a   1.000
_cell.length_b   1.000
_cell.length_c   1.000
_cell.angle_alpha   90.00
_cell.angle_beta   90.00
_cell.angle_gamma   90.00
#
_symmetry.space_group_name_H-M   'P 1'
#
loop_
_entity.id
_entity.type
_entity.pdbx_description
1 polymer ?
#
loop_
_entity_poly.entity_id
_entity_poly.type
_entity_poly.pdbx_seq_one_letter_code
_entity_poly.pdbx_strand_id
1 'polypeptide(L)'
;MTFTNDCPCGRSQIFTALEGMALGNSHLLPDQKKVVYFVTAMQGESKKIIYVGFTPNLRKKFKDHNRKMEFEFLDRMGYQINISWIVLPDKMREKEGQVIQTCYIRAFEPKLNTHQNTFAAVQVEESKKRNENLEQCKYESLKKQVENWEQNGDDKDTIIKKIWEAGRERLTINI
;
A
#
# COMPACT_ATOMS: atom_id res chain seq x y z
N MET A 1 -26.37 -10.12 3.18
CA MET A 1 -25.19 -10.91 2.85
C MET A 1 -24.16 -10.72 3.95
N THR A 2 -23.85 -11.79 4.68
CA THR A 2 -22.82 -11.80 5.71
C THR A 2 -21.49 -12.10 5.05
N PHE A 3 -20.58 -11.15 5.04
CA PHE A 3 -19.20 -11.38 4.61
C PHE A 3 -18.40 -11.86 5.82
N THR A 4 -18.08 -13.15 5.86
CA THR A 4 -17.04 -13.68 6.74
C THR A 4 -15.70 -13.43 6.03
N ASN A 5 -15.05 -12.34 6.35
CA ASN A 5 -13.66 -12.15 5.95
C ASN A 5 -12.80 -12.36 7.18
N ASP A 6 -12.05 -13.46 7.17
CA ASP A 6 -10.95 -13.64 8.10
C ASP A 6 -9.92 -12.52 7.82
N CYS A 7 -9.84 -11.56 8.74
CA CYS A 7 -8.79 -10.58 8.70
C CYS A 7 -7.44 -11.32 8.77
N PRO A 8 -6.45 -11.00 7.93
CA PRO A 8 -5.10 -11.59 8.01
C PRO A 8 -4.43 -11.43 9.38
N CYS A 9 -4.99 -10.56 10.25
CA CYS A 9 -4.56 -10.38 11.65
C CYS A 9 -5.15 -11.41 12.62
N GLY A 10 -5.89 -12.45 12.15
CA GLY A 10 -6.43 -13.54 12.97
C GLY A 10 -7.61 -13.15 13.87
N ARG A 11 -8.22 -11.97 13.69
CA ARG A 11 -9.42 -11.56 14.41
C ARG A 11 -10.64 -11.69 13.50
N SER A 12 -11.40 -12.78 13.66
CA SER A 12 -12.74 -12.91 13.11
C SER A 12 -13.63 -11.79 13.65
N GLN A 13 -13.85 -10.76 12.87
CA GLN A 13 -14.92 -9.80 13.15
C GLN A 13 -16.02 -10.02 12.12
N ILE A 14 -17.19 -10.44 12.59
CA ILE A 14 -18.40 -10.55 11.80
C ILE A 14 -18.84 -9.12 11.49
N PHE A 15 -18.59 -8.67 10.27
CA PHE A 15 -19.12 -7.40 9.80
C PHE A 15 -20.48 -7.63 9.17
N THR A 16 -21.52 -7.28 9.90
CA THR A 16 -22.83 -7.06 9.28
C THR A 16 -22.65 -5.95 8.26
N ALA A 17 -23.03 -6.19 7.01
CA ALA A 17 -23.04 -5.16 5.98
C ALA A 17 -24.00 -4.05 6.45
N LEU A 18 -23.44 -2.98 7.03
CA LEU A 18 -24.21 -1.82 7.42
C LEU A 18 -24.85 -1.25 6.16
N GLU A 19 -26.13 -0.94 6.23
CA GLU A 19 -26.83 -0.24 5.15
C GLU A 19 -26.04 1.01 4.82
N GLY A 20 -25.59 1.12 3.56
CA GLY A 20 -24.78 2.25 3.12
C GLY A 20 -25.68 3.48 2.91
N MET A 21 -25.18 4.64 3.32
CA MET A 21 -25.83 5.91 2.99
C MET A 21 -25.42 6.34 1.57
N ALA A 22 -26.39 6.75 0.74
CA ALA A 22 -26.12 7.28 -0.59
C ALA A 22 -25.23 8.53 -0.52
N LEU A 23 -24.34 8.72 -1.50
CA LEU A 23 -23.41 9.87 -1.55
C LEU A 23 -24.15 11.21 -1.48
N GLY A 24 -25.29 11.36 -2.17
CA GLY A 24 -26.12 12.57 -2.13
C GLY A 24 -26.60 12.96 -0.74
N ASN A 25 -26.70 11.98 0.18
CA ASN A 25 -27.09 12.18 1.58
C ASN A 25 -25.88 12.29 2.53
N SER A 26 -24.68 12.47 2.00
CA SER A 26 -23.45 12.54 2.83
C SER A 26 -23.45 13.62 3.91
N HIS A 27 -24.26 14.67 3.75
CA HIS A 27 -24.51 15.72 4.75
C HIS A 27 -25.26 15.22 6.00
N LEU A 28 -25.97 14.10 5.89
CA LEU A 28 -26.69 13.41 6.98
C LEU A 28 -25.84 12.35 7.69
N LEU A 29 -24.60 12.13 7.25
CA LEU A 29 -23.71 11.17 7.91
C LEU A 29 -23.59 11.51 9.41
N PRO A 30 -23.55 10.47 10.28
CA PRO A 30 -23.44 10.69 11.70
C PRO A 30 -22.07 11.30 12.05
N ASP A 31 -22.05 12.05 13.15
CA ASP A 31 -20.81 12.61 13.72
C ASP A 31 -20.05 11.51 14.49
N GLN A 32 -19.73 10.42 13.81
CA GLN A 32 -19.05 9.28 14.38
C GLN A 32 -17.55 9.51 14.41
N LYS A 33 -16.96 9.12 15.54
CA LYS A 33 -15.51 9.19 15.77
C LYS A 33 -14.84 7.84 15.50
N LYS A 34 -13.61 7.89 14.99
CA LYS A 34 -12.75 6.71 14.76
C LYS A 34 -13.46 5.62 13.96
N VAL A 35 -13.71 5.89 12.71
CA VAL A 35 -14.36 4.93 11.81
C VAL A 35 -13.45 4.53 10.65
N VAL A 36 -13.56 3.27 10.25
CA VAL A 36 -13.14 2.81 8.93
C VAL A 36 -14.39 2.84 8.04
N TYR A 37 -14.31 3.54 6.91
CA TYR A 37 -15.41 3.67 5.98
C TYR A 37 -15.07 3.11 4.60
N PHE A 38 -16.10 2.67 3.92
CA PHE A 38 -16.03 2.05 2.60
C PHE A 38 -16.93 2.83 1.66
N VAL A 39 -16.42 3.19 0.50
CA VAL A 39 -17.20 3.73 -0.59
C VAL A 39 -17.41 2.63 -1.61
N THR A 40 -18.68 2.32 -1.91
CA THR A 40 -19.06 1.30 -2.86
C THR A 40 -19.73 1.93 -4.07
N ALA A 41 -19.42 1.42 -5.26
CA ALA A 41 -20.12 1.75 -6.50
C ALA A 41 -20.97 0.54 -6.91
N MET A 42 -22.23 0.78 -7.22
CA MET A 42 -23.18 -0.22 -7.70
C MET A 42 -23.66 0.14 -9.10
N GLN A 43 -23.68 -0.84 -9.99
CA GLN A 43 -24.27 -0.73 -11.32
C GLN A 43 -25.01 -2.03 -11.63
N GLY A 44 -26.33 -1.97 -11.69
CA GLY A 44 -27.16 -3.17 -11.71
C GLY A 44 -26.94 -4.01 -10.45
N GLU A 45 -26.69 -5.29 -10.62
CA GLU A 45 -26.38 -6.21 -9.51
C GLU A 45 -24.92 -6.19 -9.04
N SER A 46 -24.05 -5.55 -9.80
CA SER A 46 -22.62 -5.49 -9.47
C SER A 46 -22.34 -4.44 -8.42
N LYS A 47 -21.81 -4.87 -7.26
CA LYS A 47 -21.38 -4.01 -6.15
C LYS A 47 -19.89 -4.17 -5.93
N LYS A 48 -19.13 -3.06 -5.98
CA LYS A 48 -17.68 -3.06 -5.78
C LYS A 48 -17.27 -2.00 -4.76
N ILE A 49 -16.35 -2.35 -3.86
CA ILE A 49 -15.69 -1.38 -3.01
C ILE A 49 -14.65 -0.62 -3.87
N ILE A 50 -14.80 0.69 -3.97
CA ILE A 50 -13.95 1.55 -4.78
C ILE A 50 -12.96 2.36 -3.95
N TYR A 51 -13.24 2.54 -2.66
CA TYR A 51 -12.37 3.24 -1.73
C TYR A 51 -12.56 2.76 -0.28
N VAL A 52 -11.47 2.70 0.48
CA VAL A 52 -11.46 2.46 1.93
C VAL A 52 -10.69 3.56 2.62
N GLY A 53 -11.24 4.14 3.67
CA GLY A 53 -10.60 5.21 4.44
C GLY A 53 -10.75 5.04 5.94
N PHE A 54 -9.87 5.66 6.70
CA PHE A 54 -10.00 5.84 8.13
C PHE A 54 -10.14 7.34 8.44
N THR A 55 -11.00 7.66 9.41
CA THR A 55 -11.14 9.05 9.88
C THR A 55 -11.53 9.10 11.34
N PRO A 56 -11.03 10.10 12.09
CA PRO A 56 -11.52 10.38 13.43
C PRO A 56 -12.92 11.05 13.43
N ASN A 57 -13.42 11.55 12.29
CA ASN A 57 -14.75 12.15 12.19
C ASN A 57 -15.31 11.96 10.77
N LEU A 58 -16.35 11.15 10.65
CA LEU A 58 -16.93 10.75 9.36
C LEU A 58 -17.59 11.93 8.64
N ARG A 59 -18.46 12.69 9.31
CA ARG A 59 -19.17 13.82 8.72
C ARG A 59 -18.21 14.90 8.24
N LYS A 60 -17.21 15.26 9.06
CA LYS A 60 -16.19 16.23 8.68
C LYS A 60 -15.39 15.78 7.47
N LYS A 61 -15.04 14.48 7.41
CA LYS A 61 -14.27 13.92 6.30
C LYS A 61 -14.98 14.08 4.96
N PHE A 62 -16.30 13.84 4.91
CA PHE A 62 -17.07 13.91 3.66
C PHE A 62 -17.42 15.34 3.21
N LYS A 63 -17.24 16.37 4.04
CA LYS A 63 -17.32 17.77 3.58
C LYS A 63 -16.22 18.06 2.56
N ASP A 64 -14.97 17.65 2.88
CA ASP A 64 -13.77 17.96 2.10
C ASP A 64 -12.99 16.68 1.75
N HIS A 65 -13.72 15.69 1.21
CA HIS A 65 -13.09 14.42 0.87
C HIS A 65 -12.17 14.58 -0.34
N ASN A 66 -10.91 14.12 -0.23
CA ASN A 66 -9.90 14.22 -1.29
C ASN A 66 -10.25 13.48 -2.59
N ARG A 67 -11.23 12.56 -2.56
CA ARG A 67 -11.75 11.82 -3.72
C ARG A 67 -13.21 12.19 -4.05
N LYS A 68 -13.67 13.34 -3.57
CA LYS A 68 -15.07 13.77 -3.77
C LYS A 68 -15.42 13.89 -5.24
N MET A 69 -14.52 14.47 -6.03
CA MET A 69 -14.73 14.66 -7.47
C MET A 69 -14.88 13.33 -8.22
N GLU A 70 -14.07 12.32 -7.84
CA GLU A 70 -14.15 10.99 -8.45
C GLU A 70 -15.46 10.29 -8.08
N PHE A 71 -15.92 10.42 -6.84
CA PHE A 71 -17.20 9.85 -6.43
C PHE A 71 -18.37 10.52 -7.15
N GLU A 72 -18.40 11.85 -7.23
CA GLU A 72 -19.43 12.61 -7.96
C GLU A 72 -19.39 12.34 -9.48
N PHE A 73 -18.21 12.10 -10.04
CA PHE A 73 -18.07 11.71 -11.44
C PHE A 73 -18.71 10.34 -11.69
N LEU A 74 -18.42 9.34 -10.85
CA LEU A 74 -19.03 8.02 -10.97
C LEU A 74 -20.54 8.05 -10.78
N ASP A 75 -21.04 8.86 -9.84
CA ASP A 75 -22.47 9.05 -9.60
C ASP A 75 -23.15 9.61 -10.86
N ARG A 76 -22.55 10.63 -11.50
CA ARG A 76 -23.02 11.20 -12.79
C ARG A 76 -22.97 10.20 -13.95
N MET A 77 -22.08 9.23 -13.90
CA MET A 77 -21.99 8.13 -14.88
C MET A 77 -23.02 7.02 -14.62
N GLY A 78 -23.95 7.19 -13.66
CA GLY A 78 -25.03 6.28 -13.36
C GLY A 78 -24.68 5.17 -12.39
N TYR A 79 -23.52 5.26 -11.69
CA TYR A 79 -23.24 4.38 -10.57
C TYR A 79 -23.93 4.87 -9.31
N GLN A 80 -24.60 3.99 -8.60
CA GLN A 80 -25.09 4.30 -7.26
C GLN A 80 -23.93 4.22 -6.27
N ILE A 81 -23.53 5.37 -5.72
CA ILE A 81 -22.41 5.47 -4.75
C ILE A 81 -22.97 5.45 -3.32
N ASN A 82 -22.51 4.48 -2.53
CA ASN A 82 -22.91 4.33 -1.14
C ASN A 82 -21.70 4.37 -0.20
N ILE A 83 -21.91 4.93 1.00
CA ILE A 83 -20.93 5.06 2.07
C ILE A 83 -21.36 4.17 3.21
N SER A 84 -20.55 3.19 3.57
CA SER A 84 -20.73 2.32 4.73
C SER A 84 -19.57 2.52 5.70
N TRP A 85 -19.75 2.25 6.98
CA TRP A 85 -18.68 2.44 7.95
C TRP A 85 -18.75 1.47 9.11
N ILE A 86 -17.62 1.31 9.78
CA ILE A 86 -17.45 0.53 11.00
C ILE A 86 -16.92 1.47 12.06
N VAL A 87 -17.60 1.52 13.21
CA VAL A 87 -17.15 2.30 14.35
C VAL A 87 -16.10 1.50 15.12
N LEU A 88 -14.95 2.07 15.32
CA LEU A 88 -13.88 1.46 16.10
C LEU A 88 -14.03 1.82 17.59
N PRO A 89 -13.57 0.94 18.51
CA PRO A 89 -13.62 1.20 19.94
C PRO A 89 -12.91 2.51 20.32
N ASP A 90 -13.46 3.26 21.26
CA ASP A 90 -12.90 4.54 21.71
C ASP A 90 -11.47 4.43 22.23
N LYS A 91 -11.13 3.32 22.87
CA LYS A 91 -9.80 3.03 23.41
C LYS A 91 -8.75 2.77 22.31
N MET A 92 -9.18 2.53 21.07
CA MET A 92 -8.28 2.26 19.95
C MET A 92 -7.54 3.53 19.53
N ARG A 93 -6.22 3.43 19.37
CA ARG A 93 -5.39 4.56 18.88
C ARG A 93 -5.59 4.76 17.37
N GLU A 94 -5.38 5.97 16.88
CA GLU A 94 -5.52 6.28 15.45
C GLU A 94 -4.61 5.43 14.55
N LYS A 95 -3.39 5.15 15.01
CA LYS A 95 -2.45 4.26 14.28
C LYS A 95 -3.02 2.86 14.09
N GLU A 96 -3.75 2.33 15.05
CA GLU A 96 -4.39 1.02 14.95
C GLU A 96 -5.55 1.04 13.95
N GLY A 97 -6.32 2.14 13.92
CA GLY A 97 -7.34 2.38 12.89
C GLY A 97 -6.76 2.45 11.48
N GLN A 98 -5.61 3.09 11.30
CA GLN A 98 -4.89 3.12 10.02
C GLN A 98 -4.37 1.74 9.60
N VAL A 99 -3.93 0.90 10.54
CA VAL A 99 -3.54 -0.49 10.26
C VAL A 99 -4.74 -1.28 9.78
N ILE A 100 -5.91 -1.16 10.44
CA ILE A 100 -7.16 -1.81 10.01
C ILE A 100 -7.55 -1.36 8.60
N GLN A 101 -7.50 -0.06 8.31
CA GLN A 101 -7.71 0.48 6.96
C GLN A 101 -6.80 -0.19 5.95
N THR A 102 -5.49 -0.29 6.25
CA THR A 102 -4.50 -0.91 5.36
C THR A 102 -4.81 -2.39 5.10
N CYS A 103 -5.25 -3.13 6.12
CA CYS A 103 -5.70 -4.53 5.95
C CYS A 103 -6.86 -4.63 4.96
N TYR A 104 -7.86 -3.75 5.06
CA TYR A 104 -9.00 -3.73 4.13
C TYR A 104 -8.60 -3.27 2.73
N ILE A 105 -7.70 -2.31 2.58
CA ILE A 105 -7.18 -1.92 1.27
C ILE A 105 -6.50 -3.11 0.58
N ARG A 106 -5.69 -3.89 1.31
CA ARG A 106 -5.05 -5.09 0.78
C ARG A 106 -6.04 -6.21 0.44
N ALA A 107 -7.09 -6.37 1.24
CA ALA A 107 -8.09 -7.42 1.03
C ALA A 107 -9.02 -7.13 -0.16
N PHE A 108 -9.38 -5.87 -0.39
CA PHE A 108 -10.36 -5.48 -1.41
C PHE A 108 -9.75 -4.82 -2.65
N GLU A 109 -8.49 -4.42 -2.60
CA GLU A 109 -7.76 -3.75 -3.68
C GLU A 109 -8.57 -2.63 -4.37
N PRO A 110 -9.14 -1.68 -3.59
CA PRO A 110 -10.05 -0.69 -4.14
C PRO A 110 -9.32 0.27 -5.07
N LYS A 111 -9.88 0.49 -6.27
CA LYS A 111 -9.22 1.22 -7.35
C LYS A 111 -8.82 2.66 -7.00
N LEU A 112 -9.58 3.34 -6.14
CA LEU A 112 -9.30 4.72 -5.76
C LEU A 112 -8.30 4.86 -4.59
N ASN A 113 -7.84 3.74 -4.02
CA ASN A 113 -6.73 3.70 -3.05
C ASN A 113 -5.37 3.46 -3.72
N THR A 114 -5.28 3.50 -5.04
CA THR A 114 -4.07 3.14 -5.81
C THR A 114 -2.80 3.87 -5.36
N HIS A 115 -2.90 5.11 -4.87
CA HIS A 115 -1.74 5.82 -4.35
C HIS A 115 -1.14 5.21 -3.08
N GLN A 116 -1.93 4.52 -2.26
CA GLN A 116 -1.42 3.82 -1.08
C GLN A 116 -0.88 2.41 -1.43
N ASN A 117 -1.47 1.76 -2.44
CA ASN A 117 -0.99 0.47 -2.95
C ASN A 117 0.24 0.63 -3.85
N THR A 118 0.26 1.67 -4.70
CA THR A 118 1.39 1.96 -5.61
C THR A 118 2.62 2.49 -4.85
N PHE A 119 2.46 3.27 -3.78
CA PHE A 119 3.63 3.81 -3.07
C PHE A 119 4.49 2.71 -2.45
N ALA A 120 3.88 1.72 -1.80
CA ALA A 120 4.62 0.59 -1.26
C ALA A 120 5.18 -0.32 -2.37
N ALA A 121 4.41 -0.59 -3.42
CA ALA A 121 4.86 -1.40 -4.56
C ALA A 121 5.93 -0.68 -5.39
N VAL A 122 5.77 0.63 -5.65
CA VAL A 122 6.78 1.45 -6.34
C VAL A 122 8.05 1.60 -5.52
N GLN A 123 7.97 1.80 -4.20
CA GLN A 123 9.17 1.85 -3.35
C GLN A 123 9.90 0.50 -3.31
N VAL A 124 9.18 -0.63 -3.29
CA VAL A 124 9.79 -1.96 -3.35
C VAL A 124 10.42 -2.20 -4.72
N GLU A 125 9.75 -1.80 -5.80
CA GLU A 125 10.25 -1.93 -7.17
C GLU A 125 11.45 -1.00 -7.44
N GLU A 126 11.39 0.25 -7.00
CA GLU A 126 12.51 1.20 -7.07
C GLU A 126 13.70 0.74 -6.21
N SER A 127 13.44 0.18 -5.03
CA SER A 127 14.49 -0.38 -4.17
C SER A 127 15.13 -1.61 -4.80
N LYS A 128 14.34 -2.49 -5.44
CA LYS A 128 14.86 -3.63 -6.23
C LYS A 128 15.72 -3.15 -7.39
N LYS A 129 15.21 -2.25 -8.24
CA LYS A 129 15.98 -1.70 -9.37
C LYS A 129 17.24 -0.99 -8.92
N ARG A 130 17.19 -0.25 -7.81
CA ARG A 130 18.38 0.41 -7.24
C ARG A 130 19.42 -0.61 -6.77
N ASN A 131 19.00 -1.70 -6.12
CA ASN A 131 19.88 -2.77 -5.68
C ASN A 131 20.46 -3.54 -6.88
N GLU A 132 19.63 -3.87 -7.89
CA GLU A 132 20.08 -4.52 -9.12
C GLU A 132 21.11 -3.66 -9.87
N ASN A 133 20.85 -2.36 -10.02
CA ASN A 133 21.80 -1.43 -10.63
C ASN A 133 23.09 -1.31 -9.81
N LEU A 134 23.00 -1.31 -8.47
CA LEU A 134 24.18 -1.26 -7.60
C LEU A 134 25.02 -2.53 -7.74
N GLU A 135 24.39 -3.70 -7.78
CA GLU A 135 25.08 -4.97 -7.99
C GLU A 135 25.72 -5.04 -9.37
N GLN A 136 25.03 -4.58 -10.41
CA GLN A 136 25.57 -4.49 -11.77
C GLN A 136 26.79 -3.56 -11.84
N CYS A 137 26.70 -2.37 -11.24
CA CYS A 137 27.83 -1.44 -11.18
C CYS A 137 29.04 -2.03 -10.43
N LYS A 138 28.80 -2.78 -9.34
CA LYS A 138 29.87 -3.47 -8.61
C LYS A 138 30.53 -4.56 -9.47
N TYR A 139 29.70 -5.35 -10.18
CA TYR A 139 30.18 -6.39 -11.07
C TYR A 139 31.06 -5.81 -12.20
N GLU A 140 30.60 -4.76 -12.87
CA GLU A 140 31.37 -4.11 -13.95
C GLU A 140 32.65 -3.47 -13.45
N SER A 141 32.63 -2.87 -12.26
CA SER A 141 33.83 -2.33 -11.63
C SER A 141 34.86 -3.44 -11.34
N LEU A 142 34.41 -4.57 -10.78
CA LEU A 142 35.27 -5.71 -10.50
C LEU A 142 35.82 -6.33 -11.79
N LYS A 143 34.99 -6.46 -12.82
CA LYS A 143 35.42 -6.96 -14.13
C LYS A 143 36.55 -6.11 -14.73
N LYS A 144 36.41 -4.78 -14.71
CA LYS A 144 37.47 -3.88 -15.16
C LYS A 144 38.76 -4.01 -14.35
N GLN A 145 38.65 -4.25 -13.05
CA GLN A 145 39.84 -4.47 -12.21
C GLN A 145 40.53 -5.79 -12.56
N VAL A 146 39.77 -6.86 -12.80
CA VAL A 146 40.32 -8.14 -13.23
C VAL A 146 41.03 -8.01 -14.58
N GLU A 147 40.39 -7.37 -15.56
CA GLU A 147 40.98 -7.13 -16.89
C GLU A 147 42.31 -6.32 -16.78
N ASN A 148 42.36 -5.36 -15.87
CA ASN A 148 43.58 -4.57 -15.63
C ASN A 148 44.69 -5.43 -14.98
N TRP A 149 44.37 -6.32 -14.03
CA TRP A 149 45.33 -7.23 -13.43
C TRP A 149 45.87 -8.26 -14.42
N GLU A 150 45.03 -8.79 -15.31
CA GLU A 150 45.45 -9.66 -16.40
C GLU A 150 46.39 -8.97 -17.37
N GLN A 151 46.09 -7.70 -17.75
CA GLN A 151 46.97 -6.88 -18.60
C GLN A 151 48.31 -6.56 -17.95
N ASN A 152 48.36 -6.46 -16.62
CA ASN A 152 49.60 -6.26 -15.86
C ASN A 152 50.41 -7.53 -15.64
N GLY A 153 49.94 -8.69 -16.16
CA GLY A 153 50.65 -9.96 -16.10
C GLY A 153 50.46 -10.74 -14.79
N ASP A 154 49.44 -10.39 -13.99
CA ASP A 154 49.11 -11.15 -12.80
C ASP A 154 48.62 -12.56 -13.19
N ASP A 155 49.08 -13.58 -12.48
CA ASP A 155 48.58 -14.95 -12.67
C ASP A 155 47.20 -15.14 -12.03
N LYS A 156 46.54 -16.24 -12.39
CA LYS A 156 45.16 -16.53 -11.92
C LYS A 156 45.06 -16.60 -10.40
N ASP A 157 46.06 -17.16 -9.72
CA ASP A 157 46.03 -17.33 -8.26
C ASP A 157 46.14 -16.01 -7.56
N THR A 158 47.01 -15.08 -8.07
CA THR A 158 47.14 -13.72 -7.62
C THR A 158 45.86 -12.92 -7.83
N ILE A 159 45.20 -13.06 -8.98
CA ILE A 159 43.93 -12.41 -9.27
C ILE A 159 42.84 -12.89 -8.30
N ILE A 160 42.71 -14.18 -8.07
CA ILE A 160 41.75 -14.77 -7.12
C ILE A 160 41.99 -14.19 -5.72
N LYS A 161 43.23 -14.12 -5.27
CA LYS A 161 43.59 -13.55 -3.96
C LYS A 161 43.17 -12.07 -3.85
N LYS A 162 43.41 -11.24 -4.88
CA LYS A 162 43.01 -9.83 -4.93
C LYS A 162 41.49 -9.67 -4.89
N ILE A 163 40.72 -10.53 -5.59
CA ILE A 163 39.26 -10.54 -5.53
C ILE A 163 38.77 -10.84 -4.10
N TRP A 164 39.35 -11.82 -3.43
CA TRP A 164 39.01 -12.15 -2.04
C TRP A 164 39.33 -11.03 -1.06
N GLU A 165 40.46 -10.38 -1.19
CA GLU A 165 40.85 -9.23 -0.37
C GLU A 165 39.90 -8.04 -0.55
N ALA A 166 39.57 -7.68 -1.80
CA ALA A 166 38.61 -6.64 -2.13
C ALA A 166 37.18 -6.98 -1.62
N GLY A 167 36.82 -8.24 -1.56
CA GLY A 167 35.56 -8.71 -0.98
C GLY A 167 35.52 -8.56 0.55
N ARG A 168 36.61 -8.84 1.25
CA ARG A 168 36.72 -8.70 2.71
C ARG A 168 36.66 -7.24 3.19
N GLU A 169 37.35 -6.33 2.53
CA GLU A 169 37.33 -4.91 2.88
C GLU A 169 35.92 -4.32 2.82
N ARG A 170 35.06 -4.81 1.91
CA ARG A 170 33.66 -4.38 1.80
C ARG A 170 32.76 -4.92 2.90
N LEU A 171 33.07 -6.05 3.50
CA LEU A 171 32.32 -6.63 4.62
C LEU A 171 32.65 -5.97 5.96
N THR A 172 33.81 -5.32 6.10
CA THR A 172 34.25 -4.64 7.34
C THR A 172 33.71 -3.21 7.48
N ILE A 173 33.13 -2.62 6.44
CA ILE A 173 32.62 -1.24 6.47
C ILE A 173 31.15 -1.15 6.94
N ASN A 174 30.46 -2.28 7.14
CA ASN A 174 29.03 -2.34 7.52
C ASN A 174 28.78 -2.86 8.96
N ILE A 175 29.71 -2.60 9.90
CA ILE A 175 29.48 -2.87 11.33
C ILE A 175 29.46 -1.56 12.10
#